data_dbe5049e47a9d28eb2f01d72100b8085
#
_entry.id   dbe5049e47a9d28eb2f01d72100b8085
#
_cell.length_a   1.000
_cell.length_b   1.000
_cell.length_c   1.000
_cell.angle_alpha   90.00
_cell.angle_beta   90.00
_cell.angle_gamma   90.00
#
_symmetry.space_group_name_H-M   'P 1'
#
loop_
_entity.id
_entity.type
_entity.pdbx_description
1 polymer ?
#
loop_
_entity_poly.entity_id
_entity_poly.type
_entity_poly.pdbx_seq_one_letter_code
_entity_poly.pdbx_strand_id
1 'polypeptide(L)'
;MPKFNSPPVPTQGLAVQSTDPAPLSGGSLRLTLLMSGSCLPVLGAVPLAPMLPKLQDLFRTVPNADALVPLIVAIPALTIALVAPLAGVLVDHLGRRIPLVVATILYAVFGTAPLWLDSLRDIVASRALLGVTEAFIMTSCTTLIGDYYGGRTRDRYLALQTVCATISATAFFILGGAMGASDWRAPFQLYAVGLLLAPAMAAFLSKRGPGAPVDEALTVGHRRSSGGRLAGICLLSVFGGIVFYAVPAEMAYLMNGLGIESSALIGMVTAIASTATVIGSVIFASMIGRPERRLAAIFALCAAGFVLISLAHTVAVLIFGTFLNCIGTGFLLPTLLTWAMSKREHRNRGRGTGLWIASFFLGQFLCAPALLALKSTTSHLTTAVGALGLACALVAAALLPLLRKTGPQKTLQA
;
A
#
# COMPACT_ATOMS: atom_id res chain seq x y z
N MET A 1 -67.65 -28.34 -28.04
CA MET A 1 -66.44 -28.12 -27.25
C MET A 1 -66.18 -26.62 -27.22
N PRO A 2 -66.40 -25.91 -26.14
CA PRO A 2 -66.16 -24.45 -26.09
C PRO A 2 -64.69 -24.13 -25.82
N LYS A 3 -64.14 -23.16 -26.62
CA LYS A 3 -62.81 -22.59 -26.49
C LYS A 3 -62.76 -21.70 -25.27
N PHE A 4 -61.89 -22.08 -24.30
CA PHE A 4 -61.54 -21.20 -23.18
C PHE A 4 -60.59 -20.10 -23.70
N ASN A 5 -61.03 -18.87 -23.72
CA ASN A 5 -60.24 -17.68 -23.92
C ASN A 5 -59.63 -17.30 -22.56
N SER A 6 -58.36 -17.46 -22.35
CA SER A 6 -57.62 -16.92 -21.19
C SER A 6 -57.32 -15.44 -21.43
N PRO A 7 -57.55 -14.58 -20.42
CA PRO A 7 -57.21 -13.15 -20.60
C PRO A 7 -55.67 -12.95 -20.57
N PRO A 8 -55.19 -11.91 -21.26
CA PRO A 8 -53.74 -11.61 -21.29
C PRO A 8 -53.26 -11.13 -19.94
N VAL A 9 -52.15 -11.72 -19.47
CA VAL A 9 -51.43 -11.30 -18.25
C VAL A 9 -50.78 -9.93 -18.54
N PRO A 10 -51.03 -8.90 -17.72
CA PRO A 10 -50.37 -7.62 -17.91
C PRO A 10 -48.88 -7.77 -17.55
N THR A 11 -47.99 -7.63 -18.54
CA THR A 11 -46.55 -7.42 -18.37
C THR A 11 -46.35 -6.02 -17.78
N GLN A 12 -46.43 -5.92 -16.44
CA GLN A 12 -45.86 -4.76 -15.77
C GLN A 12 -44.34 -4.85 -15.92
N GLY A 13 -43.78 -4.04 -16.80
CA GLY A 13 -42.38 -3.77 -16.87
C GLY A 13 -41.90 -3.20 -15.51
N LEU A 14 -41.30 -4.07 -14.71
CA LEU A 14 -40.49 -3.65 -13.56
C LEU A 14 -39.29 -2.87 -14.12
N ALA A 15 -39.51 -1.55 -14.31
CA ALA A 15 -38.41 -0.61 -14.40
C ALA A 15 -37.63 -0.72 -13.09
N VAL A 16 -36.51 -1.42 -13.11
CA VAL A 16 -35.50 -1.36 -12.05
C VAL A 16 -35.02 0.08 -12.04
N GLN A 17 -35.70 0.92 -11.24
CA GLN A 17 -35.17 2.21 -10.88
C GLN A 17 -33.88 1.96 -10.11
N SER A 18 -32.75 2.25 -10.75
CA SER A 18 -31.47 2.44 -10.07
C SER A 18 -31.63 3.64 -9.14
N THR A 19 -32.13 3.42 -7.94
CA THR A 19 -32.08 4.41 -6.87
C THR A 19 -30.64 4.54 -6.44
N ASP A 20 -29.88 5.42 -7.13
CA ASP A 20 -28.71 6.00 -6.53
C ASP A 20 -29.17 6.67 -5.23
N PRO A 21 -28.63 6.30 -4.07
CA PRO A 21 -29.02 6.94 -2.83
C PRO A 21 -28.71 8.43 -2.94
N ALA A 22 -29.72 9.27 -2.65
CA ALA A 22 -29.59 10.72 -2.67
C ALA A 22 -28.31 11.17 -1.96
N PRO A 23 -27.58 12.18 -2.48
CA PRO A 23 -26.36 12.66 -1.85
C PRO A 23 -26.70 13.18 -0.45
N LEU A 24 -26.26 12.44 0.58
CA LEU A 24 -26.41 12.86 1.96
C LEU A 24 -25.71 14.21 2.12
N SER A 25 -26.43 15.21 2.68
CA SER A 25 -25.84 16.52 3.02
C SER A 25 -24.56 16.31 3.85
N GLY A 26 -23.43 16.88 3.40
CA GLY A 26 -22.10 16.65 3.98
C GLY A 26 -21.27 15.53 3.31
N GLY A 27 -21.67 15.02 2.14
CA GLY A 27 -20.98 13.95 1.43
C GLY A 27 -19.52 14.31 1.06
N SER A 28 -19.26 15.56 0.68
CA SER A 28 -17.90 16.02 0.35
C SER A 28 -16.97 16.04 1.56
N LEU A 29 -17.42 16.52 2.72
CA LEU A 29 -16.61 16.56 3.94
C LEU A 29 -16.28 15.15 4.45
N ARG A 30 -17.26 14.23 4.42
CA ARG A 30 -17.02 12.82 4.77
C ARG A 30 -16.00 12.17 3.87
N LEU A 31 -16.11 12.41 2.57
CA LEU A 31 -15.15 11.89 1.60
C LEU A 31 -13.74 12.46 1.88
N THR A 32 -13.63 13.79 2.09
CA THR A 32 -12.34 14.43 2.43
C THR A 32 -11.73 13.83 3.68
N LEU A 33 -12.50 13.62 4.75
CA LEU A 33 -12.01 13.00 5.99
C LEU A 33 -11.53 11.56 5.78
N LEU A 34 -12.24 10.76 4.96
CA LEU A 34 -11.81 9.40 4.64
C LEU A 34 -10.56 9.38 3.76
N MET A 35 -10.43 10.32 2.80
CA MET A 35 -9.22 10.47 1.99
C MET A 35 -8.03 10.89 2.86
N SER A 36 -8.20 11.89 3.74
CA SER A 36 -7.16 12.32 4.68
C SER A 36 -6.75 11.21 5.64
N GLY A 37 -7.72 10.45 6.18
CA GLY A 37 -7.44 9.29 7.01
C GLY A 37 -6.63 8.22 6.27
N SER A 38 -6.89 8.03 4.98
CA SER A 38 -6.17 7.07 4.14
C SER A 38 -4.73 7.49 3.81
N CYS A 39 -4.38 8.76 4.00
CA CYS A 39 -3.01 9.25 3.87
C CYS A 39 -2.16 9.02 5.13
N LEU A 40 -2.78 8.79 6.30
CA LEU A 40 -2.05 8.61 7.56
C LEU A 40 -1.06 7.44 7.56
N PRO A 41 -1.40 6.24 7.02
CA PRO A 41 -0.43 5.14 6.95
C PRO A 41 0.79 5.46 6.07
N VAL A 42 0.62 6.31 5.06
CA VAL A 42 1.74 6.78 4.23
C VAL A 42 2.63 7.75 5.02
N LEU A 43 2.03 8.62 5.82
CA LEU A 43 2.75 9.50 6.74
C LEU A 43 3.56 8.71 7.77
N GLY A 44 3.16 7.48 8.10
CA GLY A 44 3.83 6.61 9.08
C GLY A 44 5.28 6.28 8.77
N ALA A 45 5.63 6.07 7.52
CA ALA A 45 6.96 5.63 7.12
C ALA A 45 7.71 6.66 6.26
N VAL A 46 7.00 7.33 5.36
CA VAL A 46 7.60 8.11 4.27
C VAL A 46 8.45 9.30 4.72
N PRO A 47 8.02 10.15 5.70
CA PRO A 47 8.80 11.33 6.09
C PRO A 47 10.15 11.01 6.74
N LEU A 48 10.28 9.80 7.29
CA LEU A 48 11.48 9.40 8.04
C LEU A 48 12.56 8.81 7.13
N ALA A 49 12.18 8.29 5.96
CA ALA A 49 13.12 7.64 5.05
C ALA A 49 14.30 8.53 4.62
N PRO A 50 14.14 9.84 4.29
CA PRO A 50 15.26 10.68 3.89
C PRO A 50 16.31 10.93 4.98
N MET A 51 15.96 10.68 6.25
CA MET A 51 16.84 10.97 7.39
C MET A 51 17.47 9.73 8.03
N LEU A 52 17.24 8.52 7.47
CA LEU A 52 17.77 7.29 8.03
C LEU A 52 19.29 7.31 8.25
N PRO A 53 20.14 7.79 7.32
CA PRO A 53 21.59 7.89 7.57
C PRO A 53 21.93 8.79 8.75
N LYS A 54 21.25 9.94 8.87
CA LYS A 54 21.43 10.87 10.01
C LYS A 54 21.07 10.22 11.34
N LEU A 55 19.99 9.41 11.37
CA LEU A 55 19.62 8.61 12.54
C LEU A 55 20.66 7.51 12.83
N GLN A 56 21.20 6.88 11.78
CA GLN A 56 22.26 5.89 11.91
C GLN A 56 23.49 6.46 12.61
N ASP A 57 23.93 7.65 12.18
CA ASP A 57 25.08 8.35 12.79
C ASP A 57 24.80 8.78 14.22
N LEU A 58 23.58 9.27 14.49
CA LEU A 58 23.16 9.70 15.82
C LEU A 58 23.19 8.56 16.84
N PHE A 59 22.71 7.39 16.44
CA PHE A 59 22.60 6.20 17.31
C PHE A 59 23.75 5.22 17.14
N ARG A 60 24.86 5.58 16.45
CA ARG A 60 26.00 4.68 16.16
C ARG A 60 26.62 3.99 17.37
N THR A 61 26.48 4.59 18.55
CA THR A 61 26.99 4.03 19.82
C THR A 61 26.05 3.02 20.46
N VAL A 62 24.81 2.93 19.97
CA VAL A 62 23.79 2.00 20.50
C VAL A 62 24.04 0.61 19.90
N PRO A 63 24.07 -0.45 20.73
CA PRO A 63 24.23 -1.81 20.22
C PRO A 63 23.12 -2.17 19.21
N ASN A 64 23.50 -2.73 18.06
CA ASN A 64 22.62 -3.13 16.96
C ASN A 64 21.88 -1.95 16.28
N ALA A 65 22.42 -0.72 16.33
CA ALA A 65 21.83 0.43 15.65
C ALA A 65 21.63 0.19 14.15
N ASP A 66 22.57 -0.53 13.49
CA ASP A 66 22.50 -0.88 12.07
C ASP A 66 21.24 -1.66 11.69
N ALA A 67 20.70 -2.45 12.59
CA ALA A 67 19.45 -3.16 12.40
C ALA A 67 18.22 -2.38 12.92
N LEU A 68 18.38 -1.67 14.06
CA LEU A 68 17.25 -0.98 14.72
C LEU A 68 16.81 0.29 13.98
N VAL A 69 17.74 1.06 13.38
CA VAL A 69 17.40 2.30 12.69
C VAL A 69 16.53 2.05 11.46
N PRO A 70 16.87 1.13 10.53
CA PRO A 70 15.95 0.77 9.45
C PRO A 70 14.60 0.22 9.92
N LEU A 71 14.54 -0.43 11.09
CA LEU A 71 13.28 -0.91 11.66
C LEU A 71 12.32 0.23 12.04
N ILE A 72 12.79 1.44 12.31
CA ILE A 72 11.91 2.60 12.59
C ILE A 72 10.88 2.80 11.48
N VAL A 73 11.27 2.60 10.22
CA VAL A 73 10.38 2.73 9.04
C VAL A 73 9.79 1.40 8.57
N ALA A 74 10.43 0.28 8.87
CA ALA A 74 9.98 -1.03 8.38
C ALA A 74 9.00 -1.73 9.33
N ILE A 75 9.12 -1.54 10.66
CA ILE A 75 8.31 -2.28 11.65
C ILE A 75 6.79 -2.00 11.55
N PRO A 76 6.31 -0.79 11.17
CA PRO A 76 4.89 -0.58 10.94
C PRO A 76 4.32 -1.53 9.88
N ALA A 77 5.08 -1.81 8.82
CA ALA A 77 4.63 -2.73 7.78
C ALA A 77 4.43 -4.17 8.31
N LEU A 78 5.32 -4.64 9.21
CA LEU A 78 5.13 -5.94 9.86
C LEU A 78 3.85 -5.97 10.70
N THR A 79 3.64 -4.95 11.52
CA THR A 79 2.46 -4.90 12.39
C THR A 79 1.17 -4.75 11.59
N ILE A 80 1.17 -4.00 10.49
CA ILE A 80 0.05 -3.98 9.53
C ILE A 80 -0.20 -5.38 8.97
N ALA A 81 0.84 -6.08 8.51
CA ALA A 81 0.72 -7.42 7.94
C ALA A 81 0.06 -8.42 8.92
N LEU A 82 0.43 -8.34 10.20
CA LEU A 82 -0.08 -9.23 11.24
C LEU A 82 -1.49 -8.83 11.72
N VAL A 83 -1.75 -7.53 11.85
CA VAL A 83 -2.95 -7.01 12.50
C VAL A 83 -4.09 -6.74 11.51
N ALA A 84 -3.82 -6.44 10.24
CA ALA A 84 -4.88 -6.09 9.27
C ALA A 84 -6.00 -7.14 9.15
N PRO A 85 -5.73 -8.46 9.15
CA PRO A 85 -6.81 -9.46 9.14
C PRO A 85 -7.69 -9.41 10.41
N LEU A 86 -7.08 -9.14 11.57
CA LEU A 86 -7.78 -9.03 12.86
C LEU A 86 -8.55 -7.71 12.95
N ALA A 87 -7.95 -6.63 12.46
CA ALA A 87 -8.59 -5.31 12.39
C ALA A 87 -9.89 -5.37 11.58
N GLY A 88 -9.92 -6.11 10.47
CA GLY A 88 -11.13 -6.31 9.68
C GLY A 88 -12.27 -6.92 10.50
N VAL A 89 -11.98 -8.01 11.19
CA VAL A 89 -12.98 -8.68 12.05
C VAL A 89 -13.46 -7.76 13.17
N LEU A 90 -12.54 -7.06 13.83
CA LEU A 90 -12.88 -6.21 14.96
C LEU A 90 -13.70 -4.97 14.54
N VAL A 91 -13.36 -4.38 13.40
CA VAL A 91 -14.08 -3.25 12.78
C VAL A 91 -15.51 -3.65 12.39
N ASP A 92 -15.70 -4.87 11.91
CA ASP A 92 -17.05 -5.38 11.59
C ASP A 92 -17.91 -5.59 12.84
N HIS A 93 -17.32 -6.02 13.97
CA HIS A 93 -18.05 -6.24 15.23
C HIS A 93 -18.33 -4.96 16.02
N LEU A 94 -17.34 -4.05 16.14
CA LEU A 94 -17.44 -2.83 16.94
C LEU A 94 -18.12 -1.67 16.20
N GLY A 95 -18.39 -1.86 14.89
CA GLY A 95 -18.77 -0.76 14.00
C GLY A 95 -17.52 0.05 13.58
N ARG A 96 -17.57 0.66 12.42
CA ARG A 96 -16.38 1.17 11.71
C ARG A 96 -15.87 2.52 12.21
N ARG A 97 -16.75 3.35 12.80
CA ARG A 97 -16.41 4.70 13.24
C ARG A 97 -15.57 4.72 14.51
N ILE A 98 -15.96 3.93 15.54
CA ILE A 98 -15.26 3.93 16.83
C ILE A 98 -13.82 3.47 16.69
N PRO A 99 -13.52 2.31 16.04
CA PRO A 99 -12.15 1.90 15.81
C PRO A 99 -11.32 2.93 15.01
N LEU A 100 -11.92 3.60 14.01
CA LEU A 100 -11.24 4.64 13.24
C LEU A 100 -10.83 5.82 14.12
N VAL A 101 -11.75 6.36 14.92
CA VAL A 101 -11.48 7.52 15.79
C VAL A 101 -10.43 7.19 16.85
N VAL A 102 -10.59 6.05 17.54
CA VAL A 102 -9.63 5.60 18.56
C VAL A 102 -8.26 5.36 17.94
N ALA A 103 -8.21 4.65 16.81
CA ALA A 103 -6.95 4.41 16.12
C ALA A 103 -6.28 5.72 15.66
N THR A 104 -7.04 6.72 15.21
CA THR A 104 -6.48 8.01 14.79
C THR A 104 -5.92 8.82 15.96
N ILE A 105 -6.53 8.75 17.15
CA ILE A 105 -5.98 9.34 18.37
C ILE A 105 -4.67 8.64 18.77
N LEU A 106 -4.71 7.31 18.85
CA LEU A 106 -3.54 6.51 19.20
C LEU A 106 -2.41 6.64 18.17
N TYR A 107 -2.75 6.82 16.88
CA TYR A 107 -1.79 7.14 15.82
C TYR A 107 -1.03 8.42 16.14
N ALA A 108 -1.72 9.48 16.57
CA ALA A 108 -1.04 10.71 16.95
C ALA A 108 -0.17 10.53 18.19
N VAL A 109 -0.64 9.80 19.20
CA VAL A 109 0.13 9.54 20.43
C VAL A 109 1.41 8.76 20.12
N PHE A 110 1.30 7.60 19.45
CA PHE A 110 2.47 6.77 19.13
C PHE A 110 3.34 7.42 18.05
N GLY A 111 2.74 8.18 17.13
CA GLY A 111 3.44 8.89 16.08
C GLY A 111 4.33 9.99 16.60
N THR A 112 3.87 10.77 17.59
CA THR A 112 4.61 11.85 18.20
C THR A 112 5.51 11.40 19.36
N ALA A 113 5.39 10.15 19.84
CA ALA A 113 6.19 9.62 20.95
C ALA A 113 7.72 9.84 20.82
N PRO A 114 8.35 9.72 19.63
CA PRO A 114 9.78 10.00 19.49
C PRO A 114 10.21 11.45 19.75
N LEU A 115 9.27 12.39 19.92
CA LEU A 115 9.60 13.76 20.33
C LEU A 115 10.18 13.83 21.75
N TRP A 116 9.83 12.86 22.60
CA TRP A 116 10.25 12.77 24.01
C TRP A 116 10.90 11.44 24.39
N LEU A 117 11.04 10.51 23.45
CA LEU A 117 11.76 9.25 23.66
C LEU A 117 13.22 9.43 23.24
N ASP A 118 14.14 8.97 24.09
CA ASP A 118 15.60 9.02 23.84
C ASP A 118 16.16 7.63 23.49
N SER A 119 15.45 6.56 23.91
CA SER A 119 15.87 5.17 23.64
C SER A 119 15.47 4.74 22.25
N LEU A 120 16.43 4.29 21.44
CA LEU A 120 16.18 3.73 20.11
C LEU A 120 15.17 2.55 20.13
N ARG A 121 15.23 1.73 21.18
CA ARG A 121 14.30 0.59 21.33
C ARG A 121 12.88 1.05 21.58
N ASP A 122 12.69 2.10 22.39
CA ASP A 122 11.35 2.64 22.68
C ASP A 122 10.80 3.38 21.46
N ILE A 123 11.65 4.03 20.68
CA ILE A 123 11.26 4.59 19.37
C ILE A 123 10.75 3.48 18.45
N VAL A 124 11.48 2.36 18.30
CA VAL A 124 11.04 1.22 17.48
C VAL A 124 9.74 0.63 18.01
N ALA A 125 9.59 0.49 19.34
CA ALA A 125 8.34 0.01 19.94
C ALA A 125 7.15 0.94 19.63
N SER A 126 7.35 2.26 19.72
CA SER A 126 6.31 3.24 19.34
C SER A 126 5.91 3.11 17.87
N ARG A 127 6.86 2.79 16.98
CA ARG A 127 6.59 2.53 15.56
C ARG A 127 5.78 1.26 15.32
N ALA A 128 6.07 0.21 16.10
CA ALA A 128 5.27 -1.02 16.05
C ALA A 128 3.81 -0.77 16.46
N LEU A 129 3.59 -0.01 17.55
CA LEU A 129 2.26 0.39 18.00
C LEU A 129 1.56 1.31 16.99
N LEU A 130 2.31 2.21 16.33
CA LEU A 130 1.80 3.02 15.24
C LEU A 130 1.24 2.15 14.12
N GLY A 131 1.96 1.14 13.66
CA GLY A 131 1.52 0.25 12.59
C GLY A 131 0.25 -0.55 12.96
N VAL A 132 0.03 -0.86 14.24
CA VAL A 132 -1.25 -1.40 14.72
C VAL A 132 -2.38 -0.41 14.41
N THR A 133 -2.20 0.86 14.76
CA THR A 133 -3.23 1.90 14.50
C THR A 133 -3.46 2.12 13.03
N GLU A 134 -2.41 2.07 12.21
CA GLU A 134 -2.47 2.17 10.75
C GLU A 134 -3.33 1.07 10.13
N ALA A 135 -3.20 -0.17 10.62
CA ALA A 135 -4.02 -1.28 10.16
C ALA A 135 -5.52 -1.02 10.38
N PHE A 136 -5.89 -0.48 11.55
CA PHE A 136 -7.27 -0.11 11.85
C PHE A 136 -7.76 1.07 11.02
N ILE A 137 -6.94 2.10 10.82
CA ILE A 137 -7.28 3.28 10.01
C ILE A 137 -7.52 2.86 8.55
N MET A 138 -6.60 2.10 7.93
CA MET A 138 -6.73 1.60 6.56
C MET A 138 -8.01 0.79 6.37
N THR A 139 -8.24 -0.16 7.27
CA THR A 139 -9.41 -1.04 7.20
C THR A 139 -10.70 -0.26 7.36
N SER A 140 -10.76 0.63 8.36
CA SER A 140 -11.97 1.42 8.63
C SER A 140 -12.30 2.42 7.52
N CYS A 141 -11.29 3.14 6.98
CA CYS A 141 -11.51 4.07 5.87
C CYS A 141 -12.03 3.36 4.63
N THR A 142 -11.41 2.25 4.24
CA THR A 142 -11.80 1.48 3.06
C THR A 142 -13.21 0.88 3.21
N THR A 143 -13.55 0.35 4.39
CA THR A 143 -14.88 -0.20 4.66
C THR A 143 -15.95 0.88 4.71
N LEU A 144 -15.68 2.06 5.31
CA LEU A 144 -16.61 3.18 5.33
C LEU A 144 -16.91 3.73 3.93
N ILE A 145 -15.91 3.78 3.04
CA ILE A 145 -16.15 4.11 1.63
C ILE A 145 -17.11 3.09 1.02
N GLY A 146 -16.92 1.80 1.30
CA GLY A 146 -17.81 0.74 0.85
C GLY A 146 -19.24 0.84 1.37
N ASP A 147 -19.43 1.40 2.58
CA ASP A 147 -20.75 1.56 3.22
C ASP A 147 -21.49 2.80 2.75
N TYR A 148 -20.76 3.89 2.53
CA TYR A 148 -21.38 5.15 2.15
C TYR A 148 -21.71 5.22 0.66
N TYR A 149 -20.96 4.48 -0.17
CA TYR A 149 -21.05 4.57 -1.62
C TYR A 149 -21.22 3.19 -2.26
N GLY A 150 -22.08 3.09 -3.27
CA GLY A 150 -22.36 1.86 -4.02
C GLY A 150 -21.83 1.88 -5.45
N GLY A 151 -21.81 0.71 -6.10
CA GLY A 151 -21.55 0.56 -7.52
C GLY A 151 -20.29 1.26 -8.02
N ARG A 152 -20.38 1.94 -9.16
CA ARG A 152 -19.27 2.67 -9.81
C ARG A 152 -18.71 3.80 -8.95
N THR A 153 -19.54 4.46 -8.14
CA THR A 153 -19.10 5.55 -7.26
C THR A 153 -18.15 5.05 -6.19
N ARG A 154 -18.44 3.89 -5.59
CA ARG A 154 -17.55 3.22 -4.65
C ARG A 154 -16.19 2.91 -5.29
N ASP A 155 -16.21 2.30 -6.47
CA ASP A 155 -14.96 1.90 -7.16
C ASP A 155 -14.11 3.13 -7.51
N ARG A 156 -14.77 4.24 -7.91
CA ARG A 156 -14.10 5.52 -8.16
C ARG A 156 -13.45 6.10 -6.89
N TYR A 157 -14.12 6.04 -5.74
CA TYR A 157 -13.58 6.58 -4.50
C TYR A 157 -12.47 5.70 -3.90
N LEU A 158 -12.53 4.38 -4.06
CA LEU A 158 -11.42 3.48 -3.72
C LEU A 158 -10.18 3.74 -4.61
N ALA A 159 -10.39 4.01 -5.89
CA ALA A 159 -9.30 4.43 -6.77
C ALA A 159 -8.74 5.80 -6.35
N LEU A 160 -9.61 6.78 -6.02
CA LEU A 160 -9.20 8.10 -5.52
C LEU A 160 -8.40 7.99 -4.22
N GLN A 161 -8.78 7.09 -3.29
CA GLN A 161 -8.05 6.80 -2.07
C GLN A 161 -6.59 6.41 -2.36
N THR A 162 -6.37 5.54 -3.35
CA THR A 162 -5.02 5.13 -3.77
C THR A 162 -4.24 6.31 -4.37
N VAL A 163 -4.89 7.12 -5.20
CA VAL A 163 -4.27 8.31 -5.80
C VAL A 163 -3.87 9.31 -4.72
N CYS A 164 -4.77 9.62 -3.76
CA CYS A 164 -4.46 10.51 -2.65
C CYS A 164 -3.28 10.00 -1.82
N ALA A 165 -3.25 8.71 -1.49
CA ALA A 165 -2.14 8.09 -0.77
C ALA A 165 -0.81 8.22 -1.53
N THR A 166 -0.81 8.03 -2.86
CA THR A 166 0.41 8.12 -3.66
C THR A 166 0.90 9.57 -3.80
N ILE A 167 -0.01 10.53 -4.00
CA ILE A 167 0.34 11.95 -4.04
C ILE A 167 0.85 12.43 -2.66
N SER A 168 0.22 11.97 -1.58
CA SER A 168 0.66 12.32 -0.22
C SER A 168 2.07 11.82 0.08
N ALA A 169 2.47 10.66 -0.47
CA ALA A 169 3.84 10.16 -0.33
C ALA A 169 4.87 11.16 -0.88
N THR A 170 4.61 11.72 -2.06
CA THR A 170 5.48 12.74 -2.67
C THR A 170 5.63 13.96 -1.76
N ALA A 171 4.51 14.47 -1.24
CA ALA A 171 4.52 15.60 -0.31
C ALA A 171 5.26 15.27 1.00
N PHE A 172 5.06 14.06 1.54
CA PHE A 172 5.68 13.65 2.79
C PHE A 172 7.18 13.40 2.67
N PHE A 173 7.70 12.97 1.51
CA PHE A 173 9.14 12.92 1.28
C PHE A 173 9.78 14.32 1.34
N ILE A 174 9.14 15.32 0.72
CA ILE A 174 9.64 16.71 0.75
C ILE A 174 9.58 17.27 2.17
N LEU A 175 8.42 17.15 2.82
CA LEU A 175 8.23 17.67 4.18
C LEU A 175 9.16 16.98 5.19
N GLY A 176 9.26 15.66 5.14
CA GLY A 176 10.12 14.89 6.03
C GLY A 176 11.60 15.22 5.82
N GLY A 177 12.04 15.33 4.57
CA GLY A 177 13.41 15.73 4.25
C GLY A 177 13.73 17.13 4.70
N ALA A 178 12.85 18.12 4.44
CA ALA A 178 13.03 19.50 4.84
C ALA A 178 13.04 19.67 6.37
N MET A 179 12.10 19.07 7.08
CA MET A 179 12.04 19.11 8.54
C MET A 179 13.21 18.36 9.19
N GLY A 180 13.57 17.18 8.64
CA GLY A 180 14.68 16.37 9.13
C GLY A 180 16.07 17.00 8.91
N ALA A 181 16.17 17.98 8.02
CA ALA A 181 17.41 18.75 7.83
C ALA A 181 17.76 19.60 9.05
N SER A 182 16.76 20.23 9.67
CA SER A 182 16.94 21.08 10.86
C SER A 182 17.07 20.23 12.13
N ASP A 183 16.11 19.36 12.38
CA ASP A 183 16.07 18.47 13.56
C ASP A 183 15.51 17.11 13.17
N TRP A 184 16.18 16.03 13.60
CA TRP A 184 15.72 14.66 13.33
C TRP A 184 14.36 14.34 14.00
N ARG A 185 14.01 15.08 15.05
CA ARG A 185 12.71 14.93 15.73
C ARG A 185 11.58 15.69 15.02
N ALA A 186 11.88 16.72 14.26
CA ALA A 186 10.86 17.57 13.65
C ALA A 186 9.83 16.86 12.80
N PRO A 187 10.16 15.84 11.95
CA PRO A 187 9.17 15.12 11.17
C PRO A 187 8.11 14.37 12.01
N PHE A 188 8.44 14.02 13.26
CA PHE A 188 7.48 13.36 14.15
C PHE A 188 6.33 14.29 14.59
N GLN A 189 6.47 15.60 14.47
CA GLN A 189 5.38 16.56 14.72
C GLN A 189 4.23 16.40 13.71
N LEU A 190 4.50 15.91 12.49
CA LEU A 190 3.48 15.70 11.47
C LEU A 190 2.37 14.73 11.92
N TYR A 191 2.70 13.79 12.80
CA TYR A 191 1.72 12.82 13.30
C TYR A 191 0.64 13.45 14.19
N ALA A 192 0.89 14.65 14.75
CA ALA A 192 -0.10 15.41 15.51
C ALA A 192 -1.35 15.76 14.69
N VAL A 193 -1.29 15.69 13.35
CA VAL A 193 -2.46 15.86 12.47
C VAL A 193 -3.59 14.89 12.83
N GLY A 194 -3.27 13.72 13.39
CA GLY A 194 -4.26 12.77 13.89
C GLY A 194 -5.16 13.37 14.98
N LEU A 195 -4.64 14.28 15.84
CA LEU A 195 -5.43 14.95 16.87
C LEU A 195 -6.46 15.93 16.29
N LEU A 196 -6.21 16.47 15.09
CA LEU A 196 -7.16 17.31 14.37
C LEU A 196 -8.19 16.48 13.61
N LEU A 197 -7.76 15.36 13.02
CA LEU A 197 -8.63 14.49 12.24
C LEU A 197 -9.59 13.67 13.10
N ALA A 198 -9.16 13.19 14.27
CA ALA A 198 -9.96 12.33 15.12
C ALA A 198 -11.28 12.99 15.58
N PRO A 199 -11.31 14.22 16.14
CA PRO A 199 -12.56 14.88 16.51
C PRO A 199 -13.42 15.21 15.29
N ALA A 200 -12.84 15.59 14.15
CA ALA A 200 -13.57 15.81 12.92
C ALA A 200 -14.24 14.50 12.42
N MET A 201 -13.51 13.38 12.44
CA MET A 201 -14.07 12.06 12.11
C MET A 201 -15.17 11.67 13.10
N ALA A 202 -14.99 11.97 14.39
CA ALA A 202 -15.99 11.73 15.42
C ALA A 202 -17.26 12.59 15.24
N ALA A 203 -17.14 13.80 14.74
CA ALA A 203 -18.30 14.70 14.55
C ALA A 203 -19.08 14.39 13.27
N PHE A 204 -18.36 14.18 12.16
CA PHE A 204 -18.97 14.19 10.83
C PHE A 204 -19.19 12.81 10.21
N LEU A 205 -18.53 11.76 10.69
CA LEU A 205 -18.80 10.40 10.21
C LEU A 205 -20.04 9.85 10.94
N SER A 206 -21.00 9.32 10.19
CA SER A 206 -22.25 8.80 10.75
C SER A 206 -22.00 7.52 11.57
N LYS A 207 -22.74 7.39 12.68
CA LYS A 207 -22.94 6.12 13.36
C LYS A 207 -23.91 5.26 12.51
N ARG A 208 -23.49 4.73 11.38
CA ARG A 208 -24.25 3.61 10.82
C ARG A 208 -23.95 2.42 11.70
N GLY A 209 -25.02 1.77 12.19
CA GLY A 209 -24.93 0.49 12.86
C GLY A 209 -24.17 -0.52 11.99
N PRO A 210 -23.78 -1.68 12.52
CA PRO A 210 -23.16 -2.73 11.73
C PRO A 210 -23.99 -2.84 10.45
N GLY A 211 -23.35 -2.55 9.31
CA GLY A 211 -24.01 -2.60 8.01
C GLY A 211 -24.71 -3.95 7.90
N ALA A 212 -25.88 -3.99 7.22
CA ALA A 212 -26.50 -5.25 6.90
C ALA A 212 -25.40 -6.22 6.45
N PRO A 213 -25.35 -7.44 6.97
CA PRO A 213 -24.28 -8.36 6.70
C PRO A 213 -24.06 -8.35 5.19
N VAL A 214 -22.84 -8.01 4.78
CA VAL A 214 -22.38 -8.37 3.43
C VAL A 214 -22.58 -9.87 3.42
N ASP A 215 -23.65 -10.32 2.74
CA ASP A 215 -24.21 -11.65 2.73
C ASP A 215 -23.21 -12.67 3.21
N GLU A 216 -23.52 -13.11 4.38
CA GLU A 216 -22.78 -14.01 5.20
C GLU A 216 -22.42 -15.25 4.44
N ALA A 217 -21.20 -15.33 4.11
CA ALA A 217 -20.64 -16.62 3.78
C ALA A 217 -19.59 -17.04 4.79
N LEU A 218 -19.94 -16.91 6.08
CA LEU A 218 -19.38 -17.75 7.14
C LEU A 218 -20.07 -19.14 7.18
N THR A 219 -20.52 -19.66 6.06
CA THR A 219 -20.79 -21.07 5.95
C THR A 219 -19.55 -21.76 5.43
N VAL A 220 -18.96 -22.50 6.33
CA VAL A 220 -17.90 -23.49 6.13
C VAL A 220 -18.30 -24.45 4.98
N GLY A 221 -17.97 -24.08 3.78
CA GLY A 221 -18.00 -24.94 2.61
C GLY A 221 -16.56 -25.23 2.21
N HIS A 222 -16.00 -26.33 2.66
CA HIS A 222 -14.74 -26.88 2.21
C HIS A 222 -14.78 -27.27 0.72
N ARG A 223 -14.66 -26.29 -0.15
CA ARG A 223 -14.26 -26.60 -1.52
C ARG A 223 -12.80 -26.17 -1.66
N ARG A 224 -11.91 -27.14 -1.76
CA ARG A 224 -10.46 -26.99 -1.97
C ARG A 224 -10.23 -26.14 -3.22
N SER A 225 -10.15 -24.84 -3.06
CA SER A 225 -9.45 -23.98 -4.01
C SER A 225 -8.00 -24.45 -4.03
N SER A 226 -7.43 -24.68 -5.20
CA SER A 226 -6.04 -25.14 -5.39
C SER A 226 -5.09 -24.27 -4.57
N GLY A 227 -4.70 -24.73 -3.38
CA GLY A 227 -3.88 -23.99 -2.41
C GLY A 227 -2.55 -23.52 -3.00
N GLY A 228 -2.00 -24.25 -3.97
CA GLY A 228 -0.74 -23.90 -4.60
C GLY A 228 -0.77 -22.60 -5.42
N ARG A 229 -1.90 -22.26 -6.08
CA ARG A 229 -2.00 -20.99 -6.81
C ARG A 229 -2.07 -19.78 -5.90
N LEU A 230 -2.76 -19.92 -4.77
CA LEU A 230 -2.83 -18.84 -3.79
C LEU A 230 -1.47 -18.60 -3.14
N ALA A 231 -0.77 -19.68 -2.76
CA ALA A 231 0.58 -19.59 -2.24
C ALA A 231 1.53 -18.88 -3.23
N GLY A 232 1.44 -19.19 -4.52
CA GLY A 232 2.21 -18.50 -5.56
C GLY A 232 1.92 -17.00 -5.67
N ILE A 233 0.64 -16.59 -5.57
CA ILE A 233 0.26 -15.17 -5.57
C ILE A 233 0.78 -14.47 -4.32
N CYS A 234 0.65 -15.09 -3.14
CA CYS A 234 1.17 -14.55 -1.89
C CYS A 234 2.69 -14.41 -1.92
N LEU A 235 3.42 -15.43 -2.37
CA LEU A 235 4.87 -15.39 -2.49
C LEU A 235 5.33 -14.29 -3.45
N LEU A 236 4.68 -14.16 -4.61
CA LEU A 236 4.98 -13.08 -5.56
C LEU A 236 4.62 -11.71 -4.98
N SER A 237 3.61 -11.62 -4.12
CA SER A 237 3.23 -10.37 -3.44
C SER A 237 4.23 -10.00 -2.35
N VAL A 238 4.80 -10.96 -1.62
CA VAL A 238 5.91 -10.73 -0.70
C VAL A 238 7.11 -10.18 -1.46
N PHE A 239 7.51 -10.84 -2.56
CA PHE A 239 8.60 -10.36 -3.40
C PHE A 239 8.30 -8.98 -4.00
N GLY A 240 7.07 -8.75 -4.48
CA GLY A 240 6.60 -7.47 -4.96
C GLY A 240 6.66 -6.37 -3.90
N GLY A 241 6.37 -6.69 -2.64
CA GLY A 241 6.52 -5.78 -1.50
C GLY A 241 7.97 -5.38 -1.25
N ILE A 242 8.91 -6.33 -1.34
CA ILE A 242 10.36 -6.05 -1.25
C ILE A 242 10.76 -5.09 -2.38
N VAL A 243 10.42 -5.41 -3.63
CA VAL A 243 10.74 -4.60 -4.81
C VAL A 243 10.15 -3.19 -4.72
N PHE A 244 8.90 -3.08 -4.27
CA PHE A 244 8.22 -1.80 -4.12
C PHE A 244 8.88 -0.89 -3.08
N TYR A 245 9.33 -1.47 -1.98
CA TYR A 245 9.82 -0.70 -0.84
C TYR A 245 11.34 -0.44 -0.88
N ALA A 246 12.09 -1.14 -1.73
CA ALA A 246 13.56 -1.05 -1.78
C ALA A 246 14.04 0.39 -2.08
N VAL A 247 13.43 1.09 -3.03
CA VAL A 247 13.80 2.46 -3.36
C VAL A 247 13.48 3.44 -2.22
N PRO A 248 12.24 3.50 -1.69
CA PRO A 248 11.93 4.34 -0.53
C PRO A 248 12.82 4.09 0.70
N ALA A 249 13.19 2.85 0.96
CA ALA A 249 13.98 2.47 2.13
C ALA A 249 15.46 2.82 1.99
N GLU A 250 16.03 2.63 0.79
CA GLU A 250 17.49 2.68 0.59
C GLU A 250 17.96 3.97 -0.09
N MET A 251 17.04 4.81 -0.60
CA MET A 251 17.41 6.02 -1.35
C MET A 251 18.33 6.94 -0.58
N ALA A 252 18.09 7.10 0.73
CA ALA A 252 18.90 7.95 1.58
C ALA A 252 20.35 7.42 1.70
N TYR A 253 20.52 6.11 1.86
CA TYR A 253 21.84 5.48 1.93
C TYR A 253 22.56 5.51 0.59
N LEU A 254 21.84 5.36 -0.52
CA LEU A 254 22.41 5.46 -1.89
C LEU A 254 22.90 6.88 -2.18
N MET A 255 22.13 7.90 -1.80
CA MET A 255 22.51 9.30 -1.96
C MET A 255 23.70 9.67 -1.07
N ASN A 256 23.72 9.16 0.17
CA ASN A 256 24.83 9.36 1.08
C ASN A 256 26.13 8.72 0.52
N GLY A 257 26.03 7.53 -0.08
CA GLY A 257 27.15 6.88 -0.77
C GLY A 257 27.72 7.69 -1.95
N LEU A 258 26.96 8.65 -2.49
CA LEU A 258 27.41 9.60 -3.52
C LEU A 258 27.83 10.96 -2.91
N GLY A 259 27.97 11.06 -1.59
CA GLY A 259 28.39 12.28 -0.88
C GLY A 259 27.26 13.30 -0.64
N ILE A 260 25.99 12.90 -0.82
CA ILE A 260 24.83 13.75 -0.56
C ILE A 260 24.24 13.44 0.82
N GLU A 261 24.53 14.25 1.80
CA GLU A 261 24.09 14.07 3.21
C GLU A 261 22.83 14.88 3.55
N SER A 262 22.45 15.84 2.71
CA SER A 262 21.29 16.72 2.95
C SER A 262 19.97 15.95 2.88
N SER A 263 19.31 15.76 4.03
CA SER A 263 17.98 15.12 4.10
C SER A 263 16.95 15.84 3.22
N ALA A 264 17.05 17.16 3.06
CA ALA A 264 16.17 17.94 2.18
C ALA A 264 16.34 17.55 0.70
N LEU A 265 17.60 17.43 0.22
CA LEU A 265 17.88 16.98 -1.15
C LEU A 265 17.45 15.53 -1.35
N ILE A 266 17.73 14.64 -0.40
CA ILE A 266 17.31 13.24 -0.43
C ILE A 266 15.78 13.15 -0.54
N GLY A 267 15.06 13.92 0.30
CA GLY A 267 13.61 13.98 0.27
C GLY A 267 13.06 14.48 -1.07
N MET A 268 13.67 15.52 -1.65
CA MET A 268 13.27 16.06 -2.97
C MET A 268 13.50 15.05 -4.09
N VAL A 269 14.66 14.40 -4.15
CA VAL A 269 14.97 13.39 -5.16
C VAL A 269 14.04 12.18 -5.02
N THR A 270 13.76 11.74 -3.80
CA THR A 270 12.83 10.64 -3.55
C THR A 270 11.38 11.02 -3.93
N ALA A 271 11.00 12.27 -3.72
CA ALA A 271 9.71 12.80 -4.16
C ALA A 271 9.57 12.78 -5.70
N ILE A 272 10.62 13.18 -6.42
CA ILE A 272 10.66 13.09 -7.89
C ILE A 272 10.48 11.63 -8.34
N ALA A 273 11.17 10.70 -7.69
CA ALA A 273 11.00 9.26 -7.97
C ALA A 273 9.59 8.78 -7.65
N SER A 274 8.99 9.24 -6.55
CA SER A 274 7.61 8.92 -6.18
C SER A 274 6.58 9.36 -7.23
N THR A 275 6.82 10.49 -7.95
CA THR A 275 5.92 10.90 -9.05
C THR A 275 5.89 9.87 -10.18
N ALA A 276 6.99 9.16 -10.43
CA ALA A 276 7.04 8.07 -11.41
C ALA A 276 6.12 6.91 -11.03
N THR A 277 5.98 6.62 -9.73
CA THR A 277 5.01 5.62 -9.24
C THR A 277 3.56 6.04 -9.52
N VAL A 278 3.25 7.34 -9.36
CA VAL A 278 1.92 7.89 -9.75
C VAL A 278 1.70 7.71 -11.24
N ILE A 279 2.68 8.09 -12.07
CA ILE A 279 2.59 7.96 -13.53
C ILE A 279 2.35 6.49 -13.92
N GLY A 280 3.12 5.55 -13.37
CA GLY A 280 2.93 4.12 -13.58
C GLY A 280 1.51 3.65 -13.22
N SER A 281 1.00 4.06 -12.07
CA SER A 281 -0.35 3.70 -11.61
C SER A 281 -1.46 4.28 -12.49
N VAL A 282 -1.32 5.52 -12.97
CA VAL A 282 -2.27 6.17 -13.87
C VAL A 282 -2.27 5.48 -15.24
N ILE A 283 -1.10 5.19 -15.80
CA ILE A 283 -0.99 4.46 -17.07
C ILE A 283 -1.62 3.07 -16.92
N PHE A 284 -1.41 2.39 -15.78
CA PHE A 284 -2.07 1.10 -15.52
C PHE A 284 -3.59 1.19 -15.65
N ALA A 285 -4.21 2.25 -15.10
CA ALA A 285 -5.67 2.43 -15.13
C ALA A 285 -6.24 2.53 -16.55
N SER A 286 -5.45 3.01 -17.52
CA SER A 286 -5.82 3.10 -18.94
C SER A 286 -5.60 1.81 -19.73
N MET A 287 -4.89 0.82 -19.15
CA MET A 287 -4.54 -0.41 -19.86
C MET A 287 -5.61 -1.48 -19.75
N ILE A 288 -6.10 -1.98 -20.87
CA ILE A 288 -7.06 -3.09 -20.97
C ILE A 288 -6.29 -4.41 -21.14
N GLY A 289 -6.73 -5.48 -20.46
CA GLY A 289 -6.19 -6.83 -20.63
C GLY A 289 -5.90 -7.58 -19.32
N ARG A 290 -5.38 -8.80 -19.45
CA ARG A 290 -5.15 -9.69 -18.32
C ARG A 290 -3.93 -9.27 -17.51
N PRO A 291 -4.05 -9.08 -16.17
CA PRO A 291 -2.96 -8.61 -15.32
C PRO A 291 -1.74 -9.54 -15.36
N GLU A 292 -1.94 -10.86 -15.48
CA GLU A 292 -0.84 -11.83 -15.49
C GLU A 292 0.17 -11.60 -16.62
N ARG A 293 -0.31 -11.12 -17.78
CA ARG A 293 0.55 -10.88 -18.95
C ARG A 293 1.51 -9.71 -18.76
N ARG A 294 1.22 -8.83 -17.82
CA ARG A 294 2.02 -7.62 -17.58
C ARG A 294 3.11 -7.84 -16.56
N LEU A 295 2.95 -8.83 -15.66
CA LEU A 295 3.89 -9.04 -14.54
C LEU A 295 5.32 -9.27 -15.02
N ALA A 296 5.54 -10.03 -16.10
CA ALA A 296 6.89 -10.25 -16.64
C ALA A 296 7.54 -8.94 -17.10
N ALA A 297 6.80 -8.10 -17.85
CA ALA A 297 7.30 -6.79 -18.31
C ALA A 297 7.53 -5.82 -17.13
N ILE A 298 6.66 -5.85 -16.13
CA ILE A 298 6.78 -5.02 -14.92
C ILE A 298 8.05 -5.38 -14.15
N PHE A 299 8.29 -6.68 -13.89
CA PHE A 299 9.49 -7.11 -13.21
C PHE A 299 10.76 -6.87 -14.05
N ALA A 300 10.69 -6.98 -15.38
CA ALA A 300 11.81 -6.62 -16.27
C ALA A 300 12.12 -5.11 -16.17
N LEU A 301 11.10 -4.26 -16.10
CA LEU A 301 11.27 -2.81 -15.93
C LEU A 301 11.89 -2.48 -14.56
N CYS A 302 11.42 -3.12 -13.50
CA CYS A 302 12.00 -2.98 -12.15
C CYS A 302 13.48 -3.46 -12.14
N ALA A 303 13.77 -4.58 -12.82
CA ALA A 303 15.12 -5.11 -12.95
C ALA A 303 16.05 -4.11 -13.63
N ALA A 304 15.63 -3.53 -14.77
CA ALA A 304 16.39 -2.52 -15.48
C ALA A 304 16.66 -1.29 -14.59
N GLY A 305 15.66 -0.83 -13.83
CA GLY A 305 15.82 0.25 -12.87
C GLY A 305 16.85 -0.07 -11.78
N PHE A 306 16.78 -1.26 -11.16
CA PHE A 306 17.75 -1.67 -10.14
C PHE A 306 19.16 -1.86 -10.69
N VAL A 307 19.32 -2.36 -11.91
CA VAL A 307 20.63 -2.45 -12.56
C VAL A 307 21.22 -1.06 -12.78
N LEU A 308 20.43 -0.10 -13.26
CA LEU A 308 20.90 1.28 -13.41
C LEU A 308 21.27 1.92 -12.06
N ILE A 309 20.49 1.67 -11.00
CA ILE A 309 20.82 2.12 -9.64
C ILE A 309 22.15 1.51 -9.18
N SER A 310 22.37 0.22 -9.44
CA SER A 310 23.61 -0.46 -9.03
C SER A 310 24.87 0.06 -9.76
N LEU A 311 24.68 0.60 -10.95
CA LEU A 311 25.75 1.19 -11.78
C LEU A 311 25.85 2.72 -11.60
N ALA A 312 25.08 3.31 -10.67
CA ALA A 312 25.04 4.74 -10.49
C ALA A 312 26.30 5.26 -9.79
N HIS A 313 27.15 5.99 -10.52
CA HIS A 313 28.29 6.76 -10.00
C HIS A 313 27.98 8.27 -9.91
N THR A 314 26.80 8.69 -10.35
CA THR A 314 26.34 10.07 -10.31
C THR A 314 24.88 10.13 -9.87
N VAL A 315 24.50 11.25 -9.28
CA VAL A 315 23.12 11.51 -8.85
C VAL A 315 22.13 11.43 -10.02
N ALA A 316 22.54 11.89 -11.22
CA ALA A 316 21.69 11.86 -12.41
C ALA A 316 21.35 10.42 -12.84
N VAL A 317 22.32 9.52 -12.84
CA VAL A 317 22.10 8.09 -13.18
C VAL A 317 21.25 7.43 -12.09
N LEU A 318 21.49 7.76 -10.82
CA LEU A 318 20.67 7.27 -9.69
C LEU A 318 19.21 7.70 -9.85
N ILE A 319 18.94 8.99 -10.14
CA ILE A 319 17.58 9.50 -10.37
C ILE A 319 16.91 8.77 -11.53
N PHE A 320 17.61 8.59 -12.66
CA PHE A 320 17.06 7.94 -13.84
C PHE A 320 16.72 6.46 -13.57
N GLY A 321 17.63 5.71 -12.93
CA GLY A 321 17.39 4.31 -12.54
C GLY A 321 16.23 4.18 -11.57
N THR A 322 16.17 5.08 -10.58
CA THR A 322 15.10 5.13 -9.59
C THR A 322 13.75 5.47 -10.23
N PHE A 323 13.73 6.44 -11.15
CA PHE A 323 12.53 6.83 -11.89
C PHE A 323 11.99 5.64 -12.71
N LEU A 324 12.85 4.93 -13.41
CA LEU A 324 12.49 3.75 -14.18
C LEU A 324 11.93 2.62 -13.29
N ASN A 325 12.56 2.35 -12.15
CA ASN A 325 12.09 1.39 -11.16
C ASN A 325 10.71 1.78 -10.61
N CYS A 326 10.52 3.06 -10.26
CA CYS A 326 9.29 3.58 -9.70
C CYS A 326 8.11 3.53 -10.70
N ILE A 327 8.33 3.70 -12.00
CA ILE A 327 7.31 3.41 -13.01
C ILE A 327 6.89 1.93 -12.91
N GLY A 328 7.86 1.02 -12.85
CA GLY A 328 7.61 -0.42 -12.71
C GLY A 328 6.80 -0.76 -11.46
N THR A 329 7.18 -0.22 -10.30
CA THR A 329 6.49 -0.46 -9.04
C THR A 329 5.10 0.20 -9.00
N GLY A 330 4.89 1.31 -9.70
CA GLY A 330 3.58 1.92 -9.92
C GLY A 330 2.60 1.02 -10.67
N PHE A 331 3.08 0.22 -11.61
CA PHE A 331 2.29 -0.84 -12.25
C PHE A 331 2.12 -2.07 -11.36
N LEU A 332 3.12 -2.40 -10.54
CA LEU A 332 3.21 -3.66 -9.81
C LEU A 332 2.06 -3.83 -8.81
N LEU A 333 1.84 -2.82 -7.96
CA LEU A 333 0.85 -2.87 -6.89
C LEU A 333 -0.58 -3.11 -7.41
N PRO A 334 -1.13 -2.31 -8.34
CA PRO A 334 -2.48 -2.54 -8.85
C PRO A 334 -2.58 -3.83 -9.67
N THR A 335 -1.49 -4.27 -10.34
CA THR A 335 -1.47 -5.53 -11.10
C THR A 335 -1.58 -6.73 -10.17
N LEU A 336 -0.79 -6.78 -9.08
CA LEU A 336 -0.83 -7.86 -8.10
C LEU A 336 -2.18 -7.93 -7.39
N LEU A 337 -2.74 -6.76 -6.99
CA LEU A 337 -4.06 -6.68 -6.37
C LEU A 337 -5.15 -7.21 -7.31
N THR A 338 -5.17 -6.71 -8.55
CA THR A 338 -6.16 -7.14 -9.55
C THR A 338 -6.04 -8.63 -9.85
N TRP A 339 -4.81 -9.16 -9.94
CA TRP A 339 -4.57 -10.57 -10.14
C TRP A 339 -5.02 -11.42 -8.95
N ALA A 340 -4.75 -10.99 -7.73
CA ALA A 340 -5.22 -11.66 -6.51
C ALA A 340 -6.76 -11.72 -6.45
N MET A 341 -7.44 -10.67 -6.88
CA MET A 341 -8.89 -10.57 -6.89
C MET A 341 -9.54 -11.33 -8.06
N SER A 342 -8.91 -11.38 -9.25
CA SER A 342 -9.49 -11.97 -10.46
C SER A 342 -9.64 -13.50 -10.41
N LYS A 343 -8.93 -14.18 -9.54
CA LYS A 343 -8.89 -15.64 -9.43
C LYS A 343 -9.87 -16.22 -8.41
N ARG A 344 -10.74 -15.39 -7.82
CA ARG A 344 -11.66 -15.83 -6.76
C ARG A 344 -13.11 -15.61 -7.09
N GLU A 345 -13.96 -16.60 -6.73
CA GLU A 345 -15.39 -16.45 -6.67
C GLU A 345 -15.78 -15.32 -5.70
N HIS A 346 -16.86 -14.60 -6.01
CA HIS A 346 -17.34 -13.44 -5.24
C HIS A 346 -17.36 -13.65 -3.72
N ARG A 347 -17.62 -14.87 -3.27
CA ARG A 347 -17.79 -15.29 -1.88
C ARG A 347 -16.50 -15.25 -1.02
N ASN A 348 -15.29 -15.30 -1.63
CA ASN A 348 -14.02 -15.37 -0.90
C ASN A 348 -13.08 -14.16 -1.17
N ARG A 349 -13.61 -13.08 -1.75
CA ARG A 349 -12.81 -11.90 -2.11
C ARG A 349 -12.19 -11.21 -0.90
N GLY A 350 -12.90 -11.04 0.22
CA GLY A 350 -12.39 -10.37 1.42
C GLY A 350 -11.18 -11.06 2.05
N ARG A 351 -11.26 -12.39 2.25
CA ARG A 351 -10.11 -13.17 2.76
C ARG A 351 -8.90 -13.13 1.81
N GLY A 352 -9.17 -13.09 0.49
CA GLY A 352 -8.11 -12.98 -0.50
C GLY A 352 -7.39 -11.66 -0.49
N THR A 353 -8.14 -10.59 -0.37
CA THR A 353 -7.59 -9.23 -0.27
C THR A 353 -6.80 -9.05 1.02
N GLY A 354 -7.33 -9.53 2.17
CA GLY A 354 -6.62 -9.49 3.45
C GLY A 354 -5.29 -10.26 3.42
N LEU A 355 -5.28 -11.47 2.87
CA LEU A 355 -4.05 -12.25 2.74
C LEU A 355 -3.05 -11.61 1.76
N TRP A 356 -3.54 -11.00 0.67
CA TRP A 356 -2.70 -10.25 -0.25
C TRP A 356 -2.07 -9.03 0.42
N ILE A 357 -2.86 -8.23 1.16
CA ILE A 357 -2.37 -7.07 1.93
C ILE A 357 -1.29 -7.54 2.91
N ALA A 358 -1.57 -8.58 3.72
CA ALA A 358 -0.62 -9.13 4.66
C ALA A 358 0.68 -9.57 3.98
N SER A 359 0.59 -10.27 2.83
CA SER A 359 1.77 -10.71 2.07
C SER A 359 2.57 -9.53 1.52
N PHE A 360 1.92 -8.50 1.00
CA PHE A 360 2.59 -7.34 0.43
C PHE A 360 3.30 -6.51 1.51
N PHE A 361 2.64 -6.24 2.64
CA PHE A 361 3.26 -5.52 3.75
C PHE A 361 4.34 -6.33 4.46
N LEU A 362 4.19 -7.67 4.53
CA LEU A 362 5.28 -8.55 4.98
C LEU A 362 6.51 -8.41 4.08
N GLY A 363 6.31 -8.30 2.76
CA GLY A 363 7.40 -8.03 1.82
C GLY A 363 8.06 -6.68 2.07
N GLN A 364 7.29 -5.63 2.34
CA GLN A 364 7.85 -4.32 2.69
C GLN A 364 8.73 -4.40 3.95
N PHE A 365 8.25 -5.10 4.98
CA PHE A 365 9.06 -5.32 6.20
C PHE A 365 10.35 -6.10 5.90
N LEU A 366 10.26 -7.16 5.11
CA LEU A 366 11.41 -8.02 4.78
C LEU A 366 12.43 -7.32 3.87
N CYS A 367 12.12 -6.18 3.29
CA CYS A 367 13.01 -5.43 2.41
C CYS A 367 14.32 -5.05 3.12
N ALA A 368 14.24 -4.40 4.29
CA ALA A 368 15.43 -3.95 5.02
C ALA A 368 16.32 -5.13 5.48
N PRO A 369 15.82 -6.19 6.15
CA PRO A 369 16.65 -7.34 6.51
C PRO A 369 17.18 -8.11 5.29
N ALA A 370 16.45 -8.18 4.18
CA ALA A 370 16.92 -8.83 2.97
C ALA A 370 18.10 -8.07 2.34
N LEU A 371 18.00 -6.75 2.23
CA LEU A 371 19.09 -5.93 1.69
C LEU A 371 20.29 -5.89 2.64
N LEU A 372 20.07 -5.88 3.96
CA LEU A 372 21.14 -5.99 4.94
C LEU A 372 21.89 -7.33 4.81
N ALA A 373 21.18 -8.44 4.65
CA ALA A 373 21.75 -9.76 4.42
C ALA A 373 22.51 -9.82 3.08
N LEU A 374 21.99 -9.22 2.01
CA LEU A 374 22.69 -9.12 0.74
C LEU A 374 23.93 -8.22 0.84
N LYS A 375 23.86 -7.11 1.55
CA LYS A 375 24.99 -6.20 1.79
C LYS A 375 26.12 -6.90 2.56
N SER A 376 25.81 -7.75 3.54
CA SER A 376 26.81 -8.50 4.31
C SER A 376 27.62 -9.49 3.43
N THR A 377 27.03 -10.00 2.35
CA THR A 377 27.68 -10.91 1.40
C THR A 377 28.39 -10.18 0.25
N THR A 378 27.88 -9.00 -0.15
CA THR A 378 28.36 -8.26 -1.33
C THR A 378 29.25 -7.06 -0.98
N SER A 379 29.40 -6.73 0.30
CA SER A 379 30.18 -5.60 0.85
C SER A 379 29.67 -4.19 0.48
N HIS A 380 28.85 -4.04 -0.57
CA HIS A 380 28.34 -2.75 -1.01
C HIS A 380 26.81 -2.76 -1.19
N LEU A 381 26.15 -1.66 -0.82
CA LEU A 381 24.68 -1.51 -1.00
C LEU A 381 24.29 -1.53 -2.49
N THR A 382 25.08 -0.90 -3.35
CA THR A 382 24.83 -0.87 -4.79
C THR A 382 24.81 -2.27 -5.40
N THR A 383 25.73 -3.15 -4.99
CA THR A 383 25.72 -4.56 -5.43
C THR A 383 24.57 -5.36 -4.87
N ALA A 384 24.12 -5.09 -3.63
CA ALA A 384 22.93 -5.69 -3.05
C ALA A 384 21.66 -5.29 -3.83
N VAL A 385 21.54 -4.04 -4.23
CA VAL A 385 20.45 -3.55 -5.10
C VAL A 385 20.53 -4.18 -6.49
N GLY A 386 21.73 -4.35 -7.04
CA GLY A 386 21.95 -5.07 -8.31
C GLY A 386 21.51 -6.53 -8.25
N ALA A 387 21.80 -7.21 -7.13
CA ALA A 387 21.33 -8.59 -6.88
C ALA A 387 19.79 -8.67 -6.84
N LEU A 388 19.12 -7.67 -6.23
CA LEU A 388 17.66 -7.56 -6.29
C LEU A 388 17.16 -7.36 -7.73
N GLY A 389 17.88 -6.57 -8.53
CA GLY A 389 17.62 -6.41 -9.97
C GLY A 389 17.72 -7.74 -10.72
N LEU A 390 18.75 -8.54 -10.44
CA LEU A 390 18.90 -9.88 -11.01
C LEU A 390 17.74 -10.81 -10.59
N ALA A 391 17.33 -10.77 -9.32
CA ALA A 391 16.18 -11.53 -8.85
C ALA A 391 14.89 -11.11 -9.58
N CYS A 392 14.67 -9.82 -9.83
CA CYS A 392 13.54 -9.33 -10.64
C CYS A 392 13.61 -9.86 -12.08
N ALA A 393 14.80 -9.89 -12.70
CA ALA A 393 14.99 -10.42 -14.05
C ALA A 393 14.68 -11.93 -14.12
N LEU A 394 15.11 -12.70 -13.12
CA LEU A 394 14.80 -14.13 -13.01
C LEU A 394 13.30 -14.38 -12.85
N VAL A 395 12.62 -13.59 -12.00
CA VAL A 395 11.15 -13.65 -11.85
C VAL A 395 10.46 -13.27 -13.16
N ALA A 396 10.92 -12.23 -13.85
CA ALA A 396 10.39 -11.85 -15.16
C ALA A 396 10.52 -13.00 -16.17
N ALA A 397 11.70 -13.64 -16.26
CA ALA A 397 11.96 -14.78 -17.12
C ALA A 397 11.05 -15.99 -16.75
N ALA A 398 10.89 -16.29 -15.47
CA ALA A 398 10.03 -17.37 -14.99
C ALA A 398 8.53 -17.14 -15.32
N LEU A 399 8.11 -15.87 -15.45
CA LEU A 399 6.74 -15.51 -15.80
C LEU A 399 6.48 -15.49 -17.32
N LEU A 400 7.52 -15.48 -18.18
CA LEU A 400 7.38 -15.50 -19.65
C LEU A 400 6.55 -16.66 -20.20
N PRO A 401 6.63 -17.91 -19.68
CA PRO A 401 5.79 -19.01 -20.16
C PRO A 401 4.29 -18.77 -19.94
N LEU A 402 3.91 -17.95 -18.96
CA LEU A 402 2.51 -17.57 -18.74
C LEU A 402 1.94 -16.70 -19.88
N LEU A 403 2.81 -15.99 -20.60
CA LEU A 403 2.45 -15.21 -21.78
C LEU A 403 2.07 -16.11 -22.97
N ARG A 404 2.75 -17.27 -23.09
CA ARG A 404 2.61 -18.18 -24.25
C ARG A 404 1.42 -19.13 -24.15
N LYS A 405 0.97 -19.50 -22.95
CA LYS A 405 -0.09 -20.51 -22.71
C LYS A 405 -1.52 -20.04 -22.97
N THR A 406 -1.73 -18.77 -23.30
CA THR A 406 -3.08 -18.23 -23.57
C THR A 406 -3.16 -17.70 -25.00
N GLY A 407 -3.46 -18.60 -25.94
CA GLY A 407 -3.79 -18.27 -27.33
C GLY A 407 -4.97 -17.27 -27.43
N PRO A 408 -5.20 -16.70 -28.63
CA PRO A 408 -6.24 -15.70 -28.84
C PRO A 408 -7.60 -16.28 -28.44
N GLN A 409 -8.32 -15.54 -27.60
CA GLN A 409 -9.72 -15.83 -27.30
C GLN A 409 -10.49 -15.72 -28.62
N LYS A 410 -10.99 -16.83 -29.17
CA LYS A 410 -11.98 -16.80 -30.24
C LYS A 410 -13.12 -15.90 -29.77
N THR A 411 -13.27 -14.76 -30.39
CA THR A 411 -14.48 -13.96 -30.35
C THR A 411 -15.60 -14.84 -30.89
N LEU A 412 -16.40 -15.42 -30.03
CA LEU A 412 -17.72 -15.93 -30.37
C LEU A 412 -18.59 -14.68 -30.59
N GLN A 413 -18.59 -14.20 -31.83
CA GLN A 413 -19.71 -13.44 -32.37
C GLN A 413 -20.81 -14.46 -32.62
N ALA A 414 -21.91 -14.36 -31.92
CA ALA A 414 -23.24 -14.77 -32.32
C ALA A 414 -24.25 -13.92 -31.56
#